data_707b3631a417332ead626e113b569483
#
_entry.id   707b3631a417332ead626e113b569483
#
_cell.length_a   1.000
_cell.length_b   1.000
_cell.length_c   1.000
_cell.angle_alpha   90.00
_cell.angle_beta   90.00
_cell.angle_gamma   90.00
#
_symmetry.space_group_name_H-M   'P 1'
#
loop_
_entity.id
_entity.type
_entity.pdbx_description
1 polymer ?
#
loop_
_entity_poly.entity_id
_entity_poly.type
_entity_poly.pdbx_seq_one_letter_code
_entity_poly.pdbx_strand_id
1 'polypeptide(L)'
;MKLAALADMWLQYPVGTKDEVATLIGGNCGDSITKYDWDTCCIRLSRSLNYSARPVTGFSGIANPGLGPTTKVRASKGGDDKWYIYSCYDLRAYLETRFGYAKKFKGGFADVDLSGVKGVILFGMRHSDLWDGSEVRYNTDFTDGTKTVSEIRVWETPS
;
A
#
# COMPACT_ATOMS: atom_id res chain seq x y z
N MET A 1 -13.98 -3.39 9.41
CA MET A 1 -14.21 -3.53 7.95
C MET A 1 -13.21 -4.53 7.40
N LYS A 2 -13.61 -5.34 6.45
CA LYS A 2 -12.71 -6.30 5.80
C LYS A 2 -12.20 -5.74 4.48
N LEU A 3 -10.95 -6.07 4.13
CA LEU A 3 -10.43 -5.84 2.79
C LEU A 3 -11.28 -6.56 1.75
N ALA A 4 -11.21 -6.13 0.50
CA ALA A 4 -11.78 -6.86 -0.62
C ALA A 4 -11.01 -8.17 -0.85
N ALA A 5 -11.58 -9.09 -1.62
CA ALA A 5 -10.90 -10.30 -2.01
C ALA A 5 -9.58 -9.98 -2.73
N LEU A 6 -8.55 -10.77 -2.49
CA LEU A 6 -7.23 -10.55 -3.07
C LEU A 6 -7.28 -10.52 -4.60
N ALA A 7 -8.05 -11.40 -5.21
CA ALA A 7 -8.19 -11.46 -6.67
C ALA A 7 -8.67 -10.13 -7.26
N ASP A 8 -9.63 -9.48 -6.61
CA ASP A 8 -10.16 -8.20 -7.06
C ASP A 8 -9.10 -7.08 -6.90
N MET A 9 -8.42 -7.07 -5.76
CA MET A 9 -7.36 -6.11 -5.52
C MET A 9 -6.18 -6.30 -6.49
N TRP A 10 -5.85 -7.53 -6.80
CA TRP A 10 -4.77 -7.89 -7.71
C TRP A 10 -5.00 -7.35 -9.12
N LEU A 11 -6.23 -7.50 -9.62
CA LEU A 11 -6.62 -6.99 -10.94
C LEU A 11 -6.55 -5.46 -11.02
N GLN A 12 -6.89 -4.78 -9.96
CA GLN A 12 -6.94 -3.31 -9.93
C GLN A 12 -5.60 -2.66 -9.60
N TYR A 13 -4.60 -3.45 -9.23
CA TYR A 13 -3.27 -2.95 -8.89
C TYR A 13 -2.47 -2.64 -10.15
N PRO A 14 -2.11 -1.38 -10.41
CA PRO A 14 -1.35 -1.02 -11.61
C PRO A 14 0.10 -1.46 -11.52
N VAL A 15 0.61 -2.08 -12.59
CA VAL A 15 1.97 -2.64 -12.65
C VAL A 15 2.89 -1.94 -13.66
N GLY A 16 2.41 -0.93 -14.33
CA GLY A 16 3.19 -0.17 -15.32
C GLY A 16 4.34 0.63 -14.69
N THR A 17 5.08 1.32 -15.55
CA THR A 17 6.16 2.21 -15.10
C THR A 17 5.61 3.35 -14.26
N LYS A 18 6.50 4.06 -13.58
CA LYS A 18 6.16 5.25 -12.79
C LYS A 18 5.44 6.30 -13.63
N ASP A 19 5.94 6.57 -14.85
CA ASP A 19 5.32 7.52 -15.75
C ASP A 19 3.93 7.07 -16.22
N GLU A 20 3.78 5.79 -16.49
CA GLU A 20 2.48 5.21 -16.85
C GLU A 20 1.48 5.34 -15.68
N VAL A 21 1.94 5.10 -14.45
CA VAL A 21 1.09 5.27 -13.26
C VAL A 21 0.73 6.74 -13.06
N ALA A 22 1.67 7.66 -13.23
CA ALA A 22 1.38 9.09 -13.12
C ALA A 22 0.29 9.52 -14.11
N THR A 23 0.35 9.03 -15.34
CA THR A 23 -0.66 9.30 -16.36
C THR A 23 -2.00 8.66 -16.01
N LEU A 24 -1.98 7.41 -15.54
CA LEU A 24 -3.18 6.67 -15.16
C LEU A 24 -3.94 7.35 -14.02
N ILE A 25 -3.22 7.79 -12.98
CA ILE A 25 -3.80 8.42 -11.80
C ILE A 25 -4.28 9.84 -12.14
N GLY A 26 -3.46 10.63 -12.81
CA GLY A 26 -3.79 12.00 -13.17
C GLY A 26 -4.03 12.90 -11.96
N GLY A 27 -4.56 14.10 -12.21
CA GLY A 27 -4.86 15.07 -11.17
C GLY A 27 -3.63 15.51 -10.38
N ASN A 28 -3.85 16.04 -9.19
CA ASN A 28 -2.76 16.49 -8.32
C ASN A 28 -1.81 15.34 -7.96
N CYS A 29 -2.33 14.15 -7.74
CA CYS A 29 -1.51 12.99 -7.41
C CYS A 29 -0.57 12.62 -8.56
N GLY A 30 -1.11 12.51 -9.78
CA GLY A 30 -0.30 12.21 -10.96
C GLY A 30 0.77 13.27 -11.23
N ASP A 31 0.41 14.54 -11.10
CA ASP A 31 1.35 15.67 -11.27
C ASP A 31 2.47 15.60 -10.21
N SER A 32 2.13 15.25 -8.98
CA SER A 32 3.10 15.15 -7.89
C SER A 32 4.07 13.99 -8.07
N ILE A 33 3.63 12.87 -8.63
CA ILE A 33 4.51 11.76 -8.97
C ILE A 33 5.63 12.24 -9.89
N THR A 34 5.28 12.98 -10.93
CA THR A 34 6.23 13.51 -11.91
C THR A 34 7.09 14.64 -11.31
N LYS A 35 6.45 15.59 -10.63
CA LYS A 35 7.12 16.80 -10.14
C LYS A 35 8.07 16.52 -8.96
N TYR A 36 7.66 15.66 -8.03
CA TYR A 36 8.41 15.40 -6.80
C TYR A 36 9.08 14.03 -6.79
N ASP A 37 9.00 13.29 -7.87
CA ASP A 37 9.56 11.94 -7.99
C ASP A 37 9.05 11.01 -6.88
N TRP A 38 7.76 11.05 -6.59
CA TRP A 38 7.17 10.21 -5.56
C TRP A 38 7.31 8.73 -5.87
N ASP A 39 7.59 7.95 -4.83
CA ASP A 39 7.46 6.50 -4.87
C ASP A 39 5.99 6.14 -5.07
N THR A 40 5.70 5.20 -5.96
CA THR A 40 4.33 4.89 -6.36
C THR A 40 3.73 3.67 -5.65
N CYS A 41 4.44 3.00 -4.76
CA CYS A 41 3.95 1.74 -4.17
C CYS A 41 2.62 1.92 -3.41
N CYS A 42 2.52 2.95 -2.59
CA CYS A 42 1.29 3.23 -1.84
C CYS A 42 0.17 3.76 -2.74
N ILE A 43 0.52 4.49 -3.78
CA ILE A 43 -0.43 5.01 -4.78
C ILE A 43 -1.03 3.84 -5.57
N ARG A 44 -0.22 2.87 -5.98
CA ARG A 44 -0.67 1.66 -6.65
C ARG A 44 -1.65 0.87 -5.77
N LEU A 45 -1.31 0.72 -4.50
CA LEU A 45 -2.19 0.05 -3.54
C LEU A 45 -3.49 0.84 -3.30
N SER A 46 -3.40 2.16 -3.21
CA SER A 46 -4.59 3.01 -3.08
C SER A 46 -5.56 2.83 -4.26
N ARG A 47 -5.02 2.71 -5.48
CA ARG A 47 -5.86 2.40 -6.64
C ARG A 47 -6.53 1.03 -6.51
N SER A 48 -5.78 0.04 -6.05
CA SER A 48 -6.32 -1.28 -5.79
C SER A 48 -7.50 -1.21 -4.80
N LEU A 49 -7.36 -0.47 -3.72
CA LEU A 49 -8.44 -0.24 -2.76
C LEU A 49 -9.62 0.49 -3.39
N ASN A 50 -9.35 1.60 -4.07
CA ASN A 50 -10.39 2.45 -4.66
C ASN A 50 -11.27 1.71 -5.66
N TYR A 51 -10.71 0.79 -6.41
CA TYR A 51 -11.40 0.08 -7.49
C TYR A 51 -11.83 -1.35 -7.12
N SER A 52 -11.65 -1.75 -5.85
CA SER A 52 -12.14 -3.01 -5.31
C SER A 52 -13.19 -2.79 -4.19
N ALA A 53 -13.99 -1.76 -4.31
CA ALA A 53 -15.07 -1.39 -3.39
C ALA A 53 -14.59 -1.04 -1.97
N ARG A 54 -13.37 -0.57 -1.82
CA ARG A 54 -12.80 -0.08 -0.55
C ARG A 54 -12.18 1.31 -0.73
N PRO A 55 -12.95 2.31 -1.18
CA PRO A 55 -12.39 3.62 -1.50
C PRO A 55 -11.69 4.25 -0.30
N VAL A 56 -10.58 4.90 -0.56
CA VAL A 56 -9.81 5.63 0.44
C VAL A 56 -10.61 6.86 0.86
N THR A 57 -11.18 6.81 2.07
CA THR A 57 -12.03 7.87 2.62
C THR A 57 -11.78 8.03 4.12
N GLY A 58 -12.16 9.18 4.68
CA GLY A 58 -12.07 9.43 6.11
C GLY A 58 -10.65 9.49 6.66
N PHE A 59 -9.65 9.56 5.80
CA PHE A 59 -8.24 9.51 6.18
C PHE A 59 -7.80 10.73 7.01
N SER A 60 -8.34 11.91 6.73
CA SER A 60 -7.94 13.16 7.39
C SER A 60 -8.28 13.20 8.89
N GLY A 61 -9.17 12.32 9.35
CA GLY A 61 -9.49 12.15 10.77
C GLY A 61 -8.59 11.16 11.50
N ILE A 62 -7.68 10.48 10.80
CA ILE A 62 -6.86 9.41 11.36
C ILE A 62 -5.50 9.98 11.79
N ALA A 63 -5.13 9.79 13.05
CA ALA A 63 -3.82 10.18 13.56
C ALA A 63 -2.72 9.30 12.95
N ASN A 64 -1.59 9.94 12.65
CA ASN A 64 -0.41 9.26 12.10
C ASN A 64 0.80 9.50 13.00
N PRO A 65 0.92 8.78 14.13
CA PRO A 65 1.98 9.00 15.11
C PRO A 65 3.38 8.71 14.56
N GLY A 66 3.50 7.96 13.47
CA GLY A 66 4.79 7.72 12.82
C GLY A 66 5.42 8.96 12.22
N LEU A 67 4.62 10.03 11.97
CA LEU A 67 5.08 11.28 11.40
C LEU A 67 5.01 12.46 12.40
N GLY A 68 4.41 12.26 13.56
CA GLY A 68 4.32 13.28 14.61
C GLY A 68 3.01 13.22 15.37
N PRO A 69 2.98 13.82 16.59
CA PRO A 69 1.85 13.65 17.51
C PRO A 69 0.55 14.32 17.02
N THR A 70 0.65 15.35 16.16
CA THR A 70 -0.51 16.06 15.62
C THR A 70 -0.72 15.81 14.14
N THR A 71 0.12 14.99 13.51
CA THR A 71 0.03 14.69 12.08
C THR A 71 -1.12 13.73 11.82
N LYS A 72 -1.90 14.01 10.78
CA LYS A 72 -2.97 13.13 10.29
C LYS A 72 -2.54 12.45 9.01
N VAL A 73 -3.23 11.35 8.68
CA VAL A 73 -3.05 10.65 7.41
C VAL A 73 -3.31 11.62 6.26
N ARG A 74 -2.42 11.60 5.27
CA ARG A 74 -2.46 12.47 4.10
C ARG A 74 -2.75 11.65 2.86
N ALA A 75 -3.42 12.28 1.91
CA ALA A 75 -3.67 11.70 0.60
C ALA A 75 -3.69 12.81 -0.45
N SER A 76 -3.52 12.43 -1.71
CA SER A 76 -3.55 13.33 -2.85
C SER A 76 -4.64 12.87 -3.82
N LYS A 77 -5.28 13.82 -4.50
CA LYS A 77 -6.43 13.55 -5.36
C LYS A 77 -5.99 13.20 -6.77
N GLY A 78 -6.56 12.11 -7.31
CA GLY A 78 -6.36 11.72 -8.70
C GLY A 78 -7.31 12.45 -9.64
N GLY A 79 -7.08 12.29 -10.94
CA GLY A 79 -7.97 12.82 -11.98
C GLY A 79 -9.35 12.17 -11.99
N ASP A 80 -9.49 11.01 -11.37
CA ASP A 80 -10.75 10.28 -11.15
C ASP A 80 -11.53 10.77 -9.93
N ASP A 81 -11.06 11.83 -9.29
CA ASP A 81 -11.64 12.41 -8.07
C ASP A 81 -11.56 11.50 -6.84
N LYS A 82 -10.71 10.48 -6.89
CA LYS A 82 -10.45 9.56 -5.77
C LYS A 82 -9.17 9.94 -5.05
N TRP A 83 -9.04 9.48 -3.80
CA TRP A 83 -7.89 9.77 -2.96
C TRP A 83 -6.84 8.67 -3.01
N TYR A 84 -5.58 9.09 -3.01
CA TYR A 84 -4.41 8.21 -3.09
C TYR A 84 -3.44 8.51 -1.96
N ILE A 85 -3.18 7.52 -1.12
CA ILE A 85 -2.18 7.63 -0.06
C ILE A 85 -0.81 7.41 -0.71
N TYR A 86 0.17 8.25 -0.38
CA TYR A 86 1.46 8.28 -1.06
C TYR A 86 2.66 7.99 -0.15
N SER A 87 2.44 7.62 1.11
CA SER A 87 3.49 7.33 2.08
C SER A 87 3.16 6.06 2.85
N CYS A 88 4.17 5.22 3.10
CA CYS A 88 3.98 3.99 3.87
C CYS A 88 3.53 4.27 5.30
N TYR A 89 3.98 5.35 5.92
CA TYR A 89 3.54 5.75 7.26
C TYR A 89 2.05 6.08 7.28
N ASP A 90 1.59 6.85 6.31
CA ASP A 90 0.18 7.21 6.16
C ASP A 90 -0.66 5.97 5.85
N LEU A 91 -0.17 5.11 4.95
CA LEU A 91 -0.86 3.89 4.56
C LEU A 91 -1.05 2.94 5.75
N ARG A 92 -0.01 2.74 6.54
CA ARG A 92 -0.08 1.89 7.73
C ARG A 92 -1.14 2.38 8.71
N ALA A 93 -1.11 3.66 9.05
CA ALA A 93 -2.08 4.26 9.98
C ALA A 93 -3.52 4.12 9.45
N TYR A 94 -3.70 4.34 8.16
CA TYR A 94 -5.00 4.18 7.49
C TYR A 94 -5.49 2.73 7.56
N LEU A 95 -4.64 1.78 7.17
CA LEU A 95 -5.00 0.36 7.16
C LEU A 95 -5.32 -0.17 8.57
N GLU A 96 -4.51 0.21 9.56
CA GLU A 96 -4.75 -0.19 10.95
C GLU A 96 -6.11 0.31 11.46
N THR A 97 -6.46 1.54 11.14
CA THR A 97 -7.74 2.12 11.58
C THR A 97 -8.93 1.52 10.85
N ARG A 98 -8.82 1.29 9.55
CA ARG A 98 -9.95 0.82 8.73
C ARG A 98 -10.12 -0.68 8.74
N PHE A 99 -9.04 -1.44 8.82
CA PHE A 99 -9.05 -2.90 8.64
C PHE A 99 -8.48 -3.67 9.84
N GLY A 100 -8.01 -2.96 10.87
CA GLY A 100 -7.44 -3.57 12.05
C GLY A 100 -5.92 -3.74 11.95
N TYR A 101 -5.31 -4.27 13.01
CA TYR A 101 -3.87 -4.48 13.05
C TYR A 101 -3.45 -5.62 12.13
N ALA A 102 -2.32 -5.40 11.47
CA ALA A 102 -1.70 -6.42 10.63
C ALA A 102 -1.11 -7.56 11.47
N LYS A 103 -0.94 -8.71 10.85
CA LYS A 103 -0.04 -9.75 11.34
C LYS A 103 1.40 -9.25 11.18
N LYS A 104 2.16 -9.21 12.27
CA LYS A 104 3.53 -8.70 12.26
C LYS A 104 4.55 -9.84 12.36
N PHE A 105 5.55 -9.77 11.49
CA PHE A 105 6.65 -10.71 11.44
C PHE A 105 7.96 -9.95 11.68
N LYS A 106 8.77 -10.40 12.64
CA LYS A 106 10.10 -9.84 12.89
C LYS A 106 11.11 -10.46 11.96
N GLY A 107 11.76 -9.64 11.14
CA GLY A 107 12.78 -10.07 10.20
C GLY A 107 12.45 -9.70 8.77
N GLY A 108 13.38 -9.98 7.87
CA GLY A 108 13.19 -9.83 6.44
C GLY A 108 12.52 -11.06 5.83
N PHE A 109 12.28 -11.01 4.53
CA PHE A 109 11.56 -12.06 3.81
C PHE A 109 12.23 -13.45 3.97
N ALA A 110 13.57 -13.51 3.98
CA ALA A 110 14.31 -14.76 4.12
C ALA A 110 14.19 -15.39 5.51
N ASP A 111 13.82 -14.60 6.53
CA ASP A 111 13.83 -15.02 7.93
C ASP A 111 12.46 -15.31 8.51
N VAL A 112 11.39 -14.99 7.78
CA VAL A 112 10.01 -15.15 8.26
C VAL A 112 9.28 -16.23 7.50
N ASP A 113 8.26 -16.80 8.14
CA ASP A 113 7.38 -17.80 7.53
C ASP A 113 6.03 -17.14 7.18
N LEU A 114 5.82 -16.91 5.90
CA LEU A 114 4.57 -16.35 5.36
C LEU A 114 3.63 -17.43 4.81
N SER A 115 3.85 -18.70 5.15
CA SER A 115 3.01 -19.81 4.70
C SER A 115 1.54 -19.59 5.08
N GLY A 116 0.65 -19.71 4.11
CA GLY A 116 -0.79 -19.55 4.32
C GLY A 116 -1.27 -18.13 4.54
N VAL A 117 -0.38 -17.14 4.43
CA VAL A 117 -0.71 -15.73 4.61
C VAL A 117 -0.82 -15.06 3.24
N LYS A 118 -1.91 -14.31 3.02
CA LYS A 118 -2.17 -13.59 1.76
C LYS A 118 -2.81 -12.25 2.07
N GLY A 119 -2.45 -11.21 1.34
CA GLY A 119 -3.10 -9.92 1.49
C GLY A 119 -2.23 -8.74 1.13
N VAL A 120 -2.52 -7.62 1.78
CA VAL A 120 -1.70 -6.41 1.69
C VAL A 120 -0.45 -6.61 2.54
N ILE A 121 0.72 -6.47 1.92
CA ILE A 121 2.00 -6.65 2.60
C ILE A 121 2.76 -5.33 2.66
N LEU A 122 3.39 -5.08 3.81
CA LEU A 122 4.22 -3.90 4.04
C LEU A 122 5.60 -4.37 4.50
N PHE A 123 6.62 -4.09 3.69
CA PHE A 123 8.02 -4.38 3.99
C PHE A 123 8.63 -3.18 4.72
N GLY A 124 8.70 -3.24 6.05
CA GLY A 124 9.08 -2.09 6.88
C GLY A 124 8.17 -0.89 6.59
N MET A 125 8.75 0.30 6.55
CA MET A 125 8.08 1.50 6.06
C MET A 125 8.60 1.90 4.67
N ARG A 126 9.04 0.92 3.88
CA ARG A 126 9.75 1.15 2.61
C ARG A 126 8.96 0.76 1.38
N HIS A 127 8.15 -0.30 1.46
CA HIS A 127 7.42 -0.80 0.29
C HIS A 127 6.11 -1.47 0.70
N SER A 128 5.04 -1.13 0.01
CA SER A 128 3.75 -1.81 0.09
C SER A 128 3.47 -2.55 -1.21
N ASP A 129 2.83 -3.70 -1.11
CA ASP A 129 2.51 -4.53 -2.26
C ASP A 129 1.32 -5.43 -1.95
N LEU A 130 0.94 -6.27 -2.88
CA LEU A 130 0.03 -7.39 -2.65
C LEU A 130 0.83 -8.68 -2.64
N TRP A 131 0.48 -9.59 -1.74
CA TRP A 131 1.13 -10.88 -1.56
C TRP A 131 0.09 -11.99 -1.73
N ASP A 132 0.32 -12.92 -2.66
CA ASP A 132 -0.63 -13.98 -2.97
C ASP A 132 -0.32 -15.32 -2.29
N GLY A 133 0.69 -15.35 -1.43
CA GLY A 133 1.16 -16.56 -0.78
C GLY A 133 2.42 -17.13 -1.42
N SER A 134 2.81 -16.66 -2.59
CA SER A 134 4.02 -17.09 -3.30
C SER A 134 4.80 -15.94 -3.93
N GLU A 135 4.13 -14.87 -4.36
CA GLU A 135 4.78 -13.74 -5.02
C GLU A 135 4.08 -12.42 -4.69
N VAL A 136 4.83 -11.33 -4.86
CA VAL A 136 4.29 -9.98 -4.81
C VAL A 136 3.74 -9.58 -6.17
N ARG A 137 2.84 -8.60 -6.18
CA ARG A 137 2.21 -8.13 -7.43
C ARG A 137 3.16 -7.33 -8.31
N TYR A 138 4.09 -6.58 -7.72
CA TYR A 138 4.86 -5.62 -8.50
C TYR A 138 6.37 -5.69 -8.25
N ASN A 139 6.86 -5.33 -7.07
CA ASN A 139 8.30 -5.11 -6.83
C ASN A 139 8.91 -6.25 -6.03
N THR A 140 9.75 -7.04 -6.66
CA THR A 140 10.40 -8.22 -6.07
C THR A 140 11.65 -7.91 -5.26
N ASP A 141 12.10 -6.65 -5.15
CA ASP A 141 13.34 -6.28 -4.48
C ASP A 141 13.42 -6.77 -3.04
N PHE A 142 12.27 -6.79 -2.34
CA PHE A 142 12.21 -7.19 -0.94
C PHE A 142 11.99 -8.68 -0.73
N THR A 143 11.73 -9.44 -1.81
CA THR A 143 11.56 -10.88 -1.77
C THR A 143 12.71 -11.65 -2.42
N ASP A 144 13.50 -11.00 -3.28
CA ASP A 144 14.63 -11.61 -3.98
C ASP A 144 16.00 -11.35 -3.30
N GLY A 145 16.01 -10.61 -2.20
CA GLY A 145 17.24 -10.30 -1.46
C GLY A 145 17.96 -9.04 -1.90
N THR A 146 17.48 -8.33 -2.92
CA THR A 146 18.06 -7.06 -3.37
C THR A 146 18.02 -6.00 -2.28
N LYS A 147 16.88 -5.94 -1.56
CA LYS A 147 16.67 -5.06 -0.40
C LYS A 147 16.16 -5.85 0.78
N THR A 148 16.52 -5.41 1.99
CA THR A 148 16.11 -6.08 3.23
C THR A 148 15.42 -5.11 4.17
N VAL A 149 14.58 -5.66 5.03
CA VAL A 149 13.88 -4.94 6.10
C VAL A 149 13.97 -5.75 7.39
N SER A 150 13.65 -5.13 8.52
CA SER A 150 13.66 -5.80 9.83
C SER A 150 12.29 -6.25 10.30
N GLU A 151 11.23 -5.93 9.56
CA GLU A 151 9.89 -6.40 9.87
C GLU A 151 8.99 -6.38 8.64
N ILE A 152 7.99 -7.25 8.66
CA ILE A 152 6.96 -7.37 7.62
C ILE A 152 5.60 -7.36 8.30
N ARG A 153 4.63 -6.68 7.70
CA ARG A 153 3.24 -6.69 8.15
C ARG A 153 2.34 -7.16 7.02
N VAL A 154 1.35 -7.97 7.36
CA VAL A 154 0.36 -8.45 6.39
C VAL A 154 -1.05 -8.22 6.94
N TRP A 155 -1.87 -7.51 6.19
CA TRP A 155 -3.32 -7.42 6.40
C TRP A 155 -3.96 -8.47 5.52
N GLU A 156 -4.44 -9.54 6.13
CA GLU A 156 -5.00 -10.66 5.38
C GLU A 156 -6.28 -10.27 4.67
N THR A 157 -6.42 -10.72 3.43
CA THR A 157 -7.65 -10.58 2.67
C THR A 157 -8.56 -11.77 2.94
N PRO A 158 -9.90 -11.61 2.80
CA PRO A 158 -10.80 -12.75 2.86
C PRO A 158 -10.51 -13.66 1.66
N SER A 159 -10.12 -14.88 1.93
CA SER A 159 -9.82 -15.96 0.95
C SER A 159 -9.22 -15.50 -0.37
#